data_5fa53b3d5ce56666254b7bf585033bd2
#
_entry.id   5fa53b3d5ce56666254b7bf585033bd2
#
_cell.length_a   1.000
_cell.length_b   1.000
_cell.length_c   1.000
_cell.angle_alpha   90.00
_cell.angle_beta   90.00
_cell.angle_gamma   90.00
#
_symmetry.space_group_name_H-M   'P 1'
#
loop_
_entity.id
_entity.type
_entity.pdbx_description
1 polymer ?
#
loop_
_entity_poly.entity_id
_entity_poly.type
_entity_poly.pdbx_seq_one_letter_code
_entity_poly.pdbx_strand_id
1 'polypeptide(L)'
;NFAIYQGDSCEIIREIPGDSIHFGIHSPPFEGLYKFSNYDRDISNNEGEGFWTHYQFLIQELLRVTMPGRLHSVHCMQLPTSKIRHGFIGMRDFRGEIIRAYEDAGWIFHSEVCIWKDPVVAQQRTKSLRLLHKQIVKDSCMSGQGLADYIVSFRKPGENPEPVSGCFDAYYGKDGTEPDYSKYTTATDGRNWYSIEVWQRYASPVWMDINQTRTLQYRGGRDEKDEQHISPLQLDVIERCIDLWSNPGDTV
;
A
#
# COMPACT_ATOMS: atom_id res chain seq x y z
N ASN A 1 -5.25 -13.09 -17.86
CA ASN A 1 -6.52 -13.57 -17.27
C ASN A 1 -6.68 -12.92 -15.89
N PHE A 2 -7.92 -12.68 -15.48
CA PHE A 2 -8.25 -12.23 -14.13
C PHE A 2 -9.51 -12.93 -13.64
N ALA A 3 -9.68 -13.02 -12.32
CA ALA A 3 -10.90 -13.47 -11.66
C ALA A 3 -11.27 -12.46 -10.57
N ILE A 4 -12.57 -12.23 -10.41
CA ILE A 4 -13.12 -11.37 -9.35
C ILE A 4 -14.07 -12.21 -8.54
N TYR A 5 -13.88 -12.22 -7.23
CA TYR A 5 -14.72 -12.92 -6.28
C TYR A 5 -15.42 -11.88 -5.39
N GLN A 6 -16.73 -11.93 -5.33
CA GLN A 6 -17.53 -11.09 -4.45
C GLN A 6 -17.88 -11.85 -3.17
N GLY A 7 -17.58 -11.28 -2.01
CA GLY A 7 -17.96 -11.83 -0.70
C GLY A 7 -17.03 -11.39 0.41
N ASP A 8 -17.19 -12.00 1.57
CA ASP A 8 -16.32 -11.79 2.71
C ASP A 8 -14.92 -12.33 2.42
N SER A 9 -13.91 -11.46 2.47
CA SER A 9 -12.53 -11.82 2.15
C SER A 9 -11.98 -12.92 3.06
N CYS A 10 -12.38 -12.98 4.33
CA CYS A 10 -11.95 -14.01 5.26
C CYS A 10 -12.56 -15.39 4.96
N GLU A 11 -13.69 -15.44 4.25
CA GLU A 11 -14.31 -16.70 3.81
C GLU A 11 -13.78 -17.13 2.46
N ILE A 12 -13.79 -16.22 1.49
CA ILE A 12 -13.40 -16.53 0.09
C ILE A 12 -11.94 -16.92 -0.02
N ILE A 13 -11.05 -16.25 0.71
CA ILE A 13 -9.61 -16.56 0.67
C ILE A 13 -9.32 -18.02 1.06
N ARG A 14 -10.18 -18.66 1.85
CA ARG A 14 -10.02 -20.07 2.25
C ARG A 14 -10.17 -21.05 1.08
N GLU A 15 -10.85 -20.63 0.03
CA GLU A 15 -11.02 -21.42 -1.21
C GLU A 15 -9.75 -21.37 -2.08
N ILE A 16 -8.87 -20.39 -1.86
CA ILE A 16 -7.61 -20.28 -2.58
C ILE A 16 -6.63 -21.31 -2.01
N PRO A 17 -5.99 -22.13 -2.86
CA PRO A 17 -5.00 -23.09 -2.41
C PRO A 17 -3.85 -22.42 -1.64
N GLY A 18 -3.31 -23.12 -0.64
CA GLY A 18 -2.08 -22.67 0.02
C GLY A 18 -0.91 -22.62 -0.96
N ASP A 19 0.05 -21.71 -0.72
CA ASP A 19 1.26 -21.57 -1.52
C ASP A 19 1.01 -21.39 -3.02
N SER A 20 -0.03 -20.63 -3.39
CA SER A 20 -0.44 -20.45 -4.79
C SER A 20 -0.36 -19.01 -5.29
N ILE A 21 -0.24 -18.04 -4.39
CA ILE A 21 -0.16 -16.61 -4.72
C ILE A 21 1.31 -16.17 -4.72
N HIS A 22 1.77 -15.66 -5.84
CA HIS A 22 3.16 -15.24 -6.03
C HIS A 22 3.43 -13.87 -5.42
N PHE A 23 2.47 -12.95 -5.51
CA PHE A 23 2.54 -11.62 -4.91
C PHE A 23 1.13 -11.14 -4.55
N GLY A 24 1.00 -10.39 -3.47
CA GLY A 24 -0.26 -9.75 -3.11
C GLY A 24 -0.05 -8.32 -2.67
N ILE A 25 -1.05 -7.48 -2.94
CA ILE A 25 -1.09 -6.10 -2.45
C ILE A 25 -2.52 -5.72 -2.08
N HIS A 26 -2.69 -5.11 -0.90
CA HIS A 26 -3.97 -4.56 -0.50
C HIS A 26 -3.80 -3.36 0.42
N SER A 27 -4.91 -2.67 0.67
CA SER A 27 -5.02 -1.61 1.66
C SER A 27 -6.14 -1.99 2.64
N PRO A 28 -5.83 -2.33 3.89
CA PRO A 28 -6.87 -2.58 4.88
C PRO A 28 -7.64 -1.30 5.19
N PRO A 29 -8.85 -1.37 5.75
CA PRO A 29 -9.48 -0.21 6.35
C PRO A 29 -8.54 0.42 7.39
N PHE A 30 -8.47 1.76 7.39
CA PHE A 30 -7.67 2.49 8.39
C PHE A 30 -8.53 2.69 9.62
N GLU A 31 -8.53 1.73 10.48
CA GLU A 31 -9.24 1.61 11.76
C GLU A 31 -9.93 2.90 12.24
N GLY A 32 -11.28 2.91 12.23
CA GLY A 32 -12.08 4.03 12.70
C GLY A 32 -11.95 5.36 11.93
N LEU A 33 -11.06 5.45 10.92
CA LEU A 33 -10.91 6.66 10.13
C LEU A 33 -12.07 6.83 9.14
N TYR A 34 -12.48 5.73 8.51
CA TYR A 34 -13.60 5.69 7.57
C TYR A 34 -14.44 4.43 7.80
N LYS A 35 -15.76 4.56 7.69
CA LYS A 35 -16.70 3.44 7.57
C LYS A 35 -17.03 3.24 6.10
N PHE A 36 -16.91 2.02 5.61
CA PHE A 36 -17.16 1.70 4.20
C PHE A 36 -18.59 1.22 3.96
N SER A 37 -19.17 0.50 4.93
CA SER A 37 -20.55 0.03 4.87
C SER A 37 -21.19 -0.05 6.26
N ASN A 38 -22.50 -0.30 6.30
CA ASN A 38 -23.23 -0.58 7.55
C ASN A 38 -23.32 -2.09 7.85
N TYR A 39 -22.56 -2.92 7.13
CA TYR A 39 -22.59 -4.36 7.32
C TYR A 39 -21.82 -4.76 8.58
N ASP A 40 -22.44 -5.58 9.45
CA ASP A 40 -21.89 -5.91 10.77
C ASP A 40 -20.51 -6.59 10.72
N ARG A 41 -20.19 -7.28 9.62
CA ARG A 41 -18.90 -7.96 9.41
C ARG A 41 -17.85 -7.10 8.72
N ASP A 42 -18.19 -5.87 8.38
CA ASP A 42 -17.21 -4.93 7.81
C ASP A 42 -16.18 -4.55 8.88
N ILE A 43 -14.94 -4.94 8.65
CA ILE A 43 -13.83 -4.67 9.56
C ILE A 43 -13.65 -3.17 9.84
N SER A 44 -14.08 -2.29 8.92
CA SER A 44 -14.02 -0.84 9.10
C SER A 44 -14.93 -0.32 10.22
N ASN A 45 -15.90 -1.11 10.65
CA ASN A 45 -16.81 -0.79 11.75
C ASN A 45 -16.21 -1.06 13.12
N ASN A 46 -15.03 -1.71 13.19
CA ASN A 46 -14.35 -2.07 14.41
C ASN A 46 -13.18 -1.11 14.69
N GLU A 47 -12.92 -0.87 15.98
CA GLU A 47 -11.79 -0.08 16.47
C GLU A 47 -11.06 -0.86 17.56
N GLY A 48 -9.78 -0.54 17.80
CA GLY A 48 -8.96 -1.14 18.84
C GLY A 48 -8.82 -2.65 18.70
N GLU A 49 -8.96 -3.37 19.79
CA GLU A 49 -8.77 -4.83 19.84
C GLU A 49 -9.71 -5.58 18.88
N GLY A 50 -10.94 -5.09 18.67
CA GLY A 50 -11.89 -5.70 17.75
C GLY A 50 -11.41 -5.66 16.30
N PHE A 51 -10.81 -4.54 15.86
CA PHE A 51 -10.22 -4.44 14.53
C PHE A 51 -9.10 -5.47 14.35
N TRP A 52 -8.15 -5.52 15.29
CA TRP A 52 -7.00 -6.42 15.22
C TRP A 52 -7.39 -7.89 15.26
N THR A 53 -8.38 -8.25 16.08
CA THR A 53 -8.92 -9.61 16.13
C THR A 53 -9.44 -10.06 14.78
N HIS A 54 -10.20 -9.22 14.09
CA HIS A 54 -10.74 -9.55 12.76
C HIS A 54 -9.66 -9.54 11.70
N TYR A 55 -8.77 -8.52 11.70
CA TYR A 55 -7.73 -8.41 10.69
C TYR A 55 -6.70 -9.55 10.77
N GLN A 56 -6.45 -10.08 11.96
CA GLN A 56 -5.54 -11.21 12.16
C GLN A 56 -5.97 -12.47 11.41
N PHE A 57 -7.28 -12.73 11.28
CA PHE A 57 -7.76 -13.85 10.46
C PHE A 57 -7.32 -13.70 8.99
N LEU A 58 -7.44 -12.51 8.43
CA LEU A 58 -6.99 -12.25 7.08
C LEU A 58 -5.46 -12.38 6.95
N ILE A 59 -4.70 -11.83 7.90
CA ILE A 59 -3.23 -11.90 7.90
C ILE A 59 -2.74 -13.35 7.86
N GLN A 60 -3.37 -14.24 8.63
CA GLN A 60 -3.02 -15.67 8.68
C GLN A 60 -3.34 -16.35 7.35
N GLU A 61 -4.51 -16.07 6.76
CA GLU A 61 -4.87 -16.63 5.46
C GLU A 61 -3.98 -16.12 4.33
N LEU A 62 -3.59 -14.84 4.36
CA LEU A 62 -2.62 -14.28 3.42
C LEU A 62 -1.26 -15.00 3.55
N LEU A 63 -0.83 -15.33 4.77
CA LEU A 63 0.39 -16.14 4.98
C LEU A 63 0.23 -17.53 4.39
N ARG A 64 -0.93 -18.15 4.55
CA ARG A 64 -1.20 -19.50 4.02
C ARG A 64 -1.15 -19.54 2.50
N VAL A 65 -1.80 -18.59 1.82
CA VAL A 65 -1.93 -18.61 0.36
C VAL A 65 -0.69 -18.11 -0.39
N THR A 66 0.11 -17.24 0.22
CA THR A 66 1.34 -16.72 -0.39
C THR A 66 2.39 -17.82 -0.49
N MET A 67 3.09 -17.89 -1.60
CA MET A 67 4.19 -18.87 -1.81
C MET A 67 5.38 -18.59 -0.88
N PRO A 68 6.10 -19.64 -0.41
CA PRO A 68 7.31 -19.47 0.39
C PRO A 68 8.34 -18.56 -0.29
N GLY A 69 8.96 -17.66 0.47
CA GLY A 69 9.96 -16.73 -0.03
C GLY A 69 9.42 -15.56 -0.85
N ARG A 70 8.11 -15.53 -1.12
CA ARG A 70 7.45 -14.46 -1.89
C ARG A 70 6.89 -13.37 -0.97
N LEU A 71 6.49 -12.25 -1.56
CA LEU A 71 6.11 -11.04 -0.84
C LEU A 71 4.61 -10.77 -0.86
N HIS A 72 4.17 -10.12 0.20
CA HIS A 72 2.87 -9.48 0.30
C HIS A 72 3.04 -8.04 0.80
N SER A 73 2.38 -7.09 0.15
CA SER A 73 2.50 -5.65 0.46
C SER A 73 1.21 -5.08 1.01
N VAL A 74 1.33 -4.23 2.01
CA VAL A 74 0.22 -3.56 2.67
C VAL A 74 0.38 -2.07 2.55
N HIS A 75 -0.62 -1.41 1.97
CA HIS A 75 -0.70 0.04 1.95
C HIS A 75 -1.33 0.54 3.25
N CYS A 76 -0.69 1.49 3.90
CA CYS A 76 -1.18 2.10 5.13
C CYS A 76 -0.71 3.54 5.30
N MET A 77 -1.22 4.20 6.33
CA MET A 77 -0.76 5.52 6.78
C MET A 77 -0.80 5.61 8.31
N GLN A 78 -0.11 6.59 8.88
CA GLN A 78 -0.27 6.93 10.28
C GLN A 78 -1.63 7.58 10.54
N LEU A 79 -2.26 7.27 11.66
CA LEU A 79 -3.59 7.79 11.96
C LEU A 79 -3.52 9.06 12.81
N PRO A 80 -4.16 10.17 12.38
CA PRO A 80 -4.24 11.36 13.20
C PRO A 80 -5.19 11.14 14.38
N THR A 81 -4.76 11.58 15.56
CA THR A 81 -5.63 11.61 16.74
C THR A 81 -6.34 12.96 16.87
N SER A 82 -7.49 12.96 17.52
CA SER A 82 -8.25 14.16 17.80
C SER A 82 -8.56 14.27 19.29
N LYS A 83 -8.65 15.52 19.80
CA LYS A 83 -8.96 15.76 21.21
C LYS A 83 -10.30 15.20 21.63
N ILE A 84 -11.30 15.18 20.70
CA ILE A 84 -12.66 14.71 21.01
C ILE A 84 -12.67 13.18 21.19
N ARG A 85 -12.02 12.45 20.29
CA ARG A 85 -12.04 10.96 20.32
C ARG A 85 -10.96 10.38 21.24
N HIS A 86 -9.78 11.02 21.30
CA HIS A 86 -8.59 10.43 21.91
C HIS A 86 -8.06 11.22 23.13
N GLY A 87 -8.66 12.38 23.44
CA GLY A 87 -8.20 13.24 24.52
C GLY A 87 -6.99 14.11 24.19
N PHE A 88 -6.29 13.87 23.08
CA PHE A 88 -5.07 14.59 22.67
C PHE A 88 -4.98 14.74 21.14
N ILE A 89 -4.11 15.66 20.73
CA ILE A 89 -3.77 15.86 19.30
C ILE A 89 -2.39 15.27 19.09
N GLY A 90 -2.28 14.34 18.15
CA GLY A 90 -1.05 13.62 17.85
C GLY A 90 -1.22 12.66 16.69
N MET A 91 -0.47 11.59 16.70
CA MET A 91 -0.60 10.47 15.77
C MET A 91 -0.56 9.15 16.51
N ARG A 92 -1.25 8.16 15.98
CA ARG A 92 -1.15 6.76 16.36
C ARG A 92 -0.28 6.05 15.33
N ASP A 93 0.63 5.23 15.81
CA ASP A 93 1.54 4.46 14.97
C ASP A 93 0.88 3.22 14.37
N PHE A 94 -0.12 3.44 13.51
CA PHE A 94 -0.87 2.36 12.84
C PHE A 94 0.02 1.51 11.94
N ARG A 95 0.98 2.14 11.23
CA ARG A 95 1.98 1.41 10.44
C ARG A 95 2.80 0.44 11.30
N GLY A 96 3.29 0.88 12.44
CA GLY A 96 4.03 0.01 13.36
C GLY A 96 3.17 -1.09 13.96
N GLU A 97 1.89 -0.84 14.18
CA GLU A 97 0.93 -1.87 14.62
C GLU A 97 0.72 -2.93 13.53
N ILE A 98 0.61 -2.54 12.25
CA ILE A 98 0.56 -3.47 11.11
C ILE A 98 1.83 -4.32 11.07
N ILE A 99 3.02 -3.71 11.17
CA ILE A 99 4.28 -4.45 11.15
C ILE A 99 4.27 -5.53 12.24
N ARG A 100 3.96 -5.17 13.46
CA ARG A 100 3.90 -6.11 14.59
C ARG A 100 2.88 -7.22 14.38
N ALA A 101 1.69 -6.89 13.89
CA ALA A 101 0.64 -7.88 13.64
C ALA A 101 1.05 -8.92 12.59
N TYR A 102 1.78 -8.51 11.54
CA TYR A 102 2.31 -9.42 10.54
C TYR A 102 3.48 -10.27 11.09
N GLU A 103 4.41 -9.67 11.84
CA GLU A 103 5.52 -10.39 12.48
C GLU A 103 5.00 -11.43 13.48
N ASP A 104 4.00 -11.06 14.30
CA ASP A 104 3.35 -11.98 15.25
C ASP A 104 2.63 -13.15 14.55
N ALA A 105 2.16 -12.95 13.33
CA ALA A 105 1.58 -14.01 12.51
C ALA A 105 2.61 -14.88 11.79
N GLY A 106 3.91 -14.55 11.88
CA GLY A 106 5.00 -15.35 11.31
C GLY A 106 5.56 -14.82 9.99
N TRP A 107 5.17 -13.62 9.55
CA TRP A 107 5.80 -12.96 8.43
C TRP A 107 7.15 -12.34 8.80
N ILE A 108 8.00 -12.14 7.82
CA ILE A 108 9.26 -11.40 7.96
C ILE A 108 9.03 -9.99 7.42
N PHE A 109 9.24 -8.96 8.24
CA PHE A 109 9.25 -7.59 7.76
C PHE A 109 10.41 -7.41 6.77
N HIS A 110 10.09 -7.14 5.51
CA HIS A 110 11.06 -7.10 4.41
C HIS A 110 11.53 -5.69 4.10
N SER A 111 10.59 -4.78 3.85
CA SER A 111 10.92 -3.42 3.44
C SER A 111 9.72 -2.48 3.59
N GLU A 112 10.00 -1.20 3.53
CA GLU A 112 8.96 -0.18 3.44
C GLU A 112 9.35 0.92 2.44
N VAL A 113 8.33 1.54 1.85
CA VAL A 113 8.45 2.73 1.01
C VAL A 113 7.49 3.78 1.50
N CYS A 114 7.98 5.01 1.63
CA CYS A 114 7.17 6.17 1.92
C CYS A 114 6.63 6.76 0.60
N ILE A 115 5.32 6.99 0.51
CA ILE A 115 4.68 7.65 -0.62
C ILE A 115 4.43 9.11 -0.24
N TRP A 116 5.07 10.01 -0.97
CA TRP A 116 4.87 11.44 -0.77
C TRP A 116 3.45 11.85 -1.14
N LYS A 117 2.86 12.72 -0.33
CA LYS A 117 1.56 13.33 -0.59
C LYS A 117 1.65 14.85 -0.51
N ASP A 118 1.00 15.51 -1.46
CA ASP A 118 0.83 16.96 -1.41
C ASP A 118 0.06 17.36 -0.14
N PRO A 119 0.67 18.16 0.76
CA PRO A 119 0.02 18.56 2.01
C PRO A 119 -1.24 19.40 1.81
N VAL A 120 -1.37 20.14 0.70
CA VAL A 120 -2.57 20.91 0.37
C VAL A 120 -3.72 19.95 0.04
N VAL A 121 -3.46 18.93 -0.80
CA VAL A 121 -4.45 17.91 -1.15
C VAL A 121 -4.84 17.10 0.07
N ALA A 122 -3.87 16.68 0.88
CA ALA A 122 -4.10 15.95 2.12
C ALA A 122 -4.96 16.75 3.10
N GLN A 123 -4.70 18.05 3.26
CA GLN A 123 -5.48 18.94 4.11
C GLN A 123 -6.93 19.10 3.62
N GLN A 124 -7.13 19.24 2.32
CA GLN A 124 -8.46 19.36 1.73
C GLN A 124 -9.31 18.10 1.92
N ARG A 125 -8.68 16.92 1.81
CA ARG A 125 -9.34 15.62 1.98
C ARG A 125 -9.66 15.32 3.44
N THR A 126 -8.68 15.50 4.33
CA THR A 126 -8.82 15.14 5.76
C THR A 126 -9.46 16.24 6.60
N LYS A 127 -9.46 17.48 6.11
CA LYS A 127 -9.87 18.69 6.86
C LYS A 127 -9.14 18.80 8.21
N SER A 128 -7.96 18.26 8.31
CA SER A 128 -7.17 18.22 9.53
C SER A 128 -6.69 19.62 9.91
N LEU A 129 -7.14 20.13 11.06
CA LEU A 129 -6.77 21.44 11.57
C LEU A 129 -5.26 21.60 11.76
N ARG A 130 -4.55 20.51 12.08
CA ARG A 130 -3.10 20.53 12.31
C ARG A 130 -2.27 20.86 11.06
N LEU A 131 -2.81 20.64 9.86
CA LEU A 131 -2.16 20.97 8.58
C LEU A 131 -2.40 22.39 8.13
N LEU A 132 -3.26 23.15 8.81
CA LEU A 132 -3.57 24.53 8.40
C LEU A 132 -2.41 25.47 8.68
N HIS A 133 -2.04 26.29 7.70
CA HIS A 133 -1.03 27.34 7.84
C HIS A 133 -1.32 28.27 9.03
N LYS A 134 -2.57 28.66 9.25
CA LYS A 134 -2.96 29.48 10.41
C LYS A 134 -2.63 28.83 11.76
N GLN A 135 -2.60 27.49 11.83
CA GLN A 135 -2.24 26.80 13.05
C GLN A 135 -0.73 26.87 13.31
N ILE A 136 0.08 26.81 12.25
CA ILE A 136 1.53 27.01 12.33
C ILE A 136 1.85 28.41 12.87
N VAL A 137 1.15 29.43 12.35
CA VAL A 137 1.35 30.83 12.79
C VAL A 137 0.87 31.04 14.21
N LYS A 138 -0.19 30.37 14.64
CA LYS A 138 -0.76 30.51 15.99
C LYS A 138 0.09 29.80 17.03
N ASP A 139 0.45 28.56 16.76
CA ASP A 139 1.26 27.68 17.62
C ASP A 139 1.78 26.50 16.79
N SER A 140 3.03 26.56 16.39
CA SER A 140 3.65 25.52 15.57
C SER A 140 3.80 24.17 16.29
N CYS A 141 3.83 24.16 17.62
CA CYS A 141 3.87 22.92 18.41
C CYS A 141 2.56 22.12 18.32
N MET A 142 1.45 22.79 17.98
CA MET A 142 0.13 22.18 17.77
C MET A 142 -0.14 21.88 16.30
N SER A 143 0.75 22.25 15.40
CA SER A 143 0.69 21.91 14.00
C SER A 143 1.34 20.56 13.75
N GLY A 144 1.14 19.99 12.58
CA GLY A 144 1.81 18.78 12.13
C GLY A 144 2.08 18.84 10.63
N GLN A 145 3.06 18.08 10.21
CA GLN A 145 3.37 17.89 8.81
C GLN A 145 2.26 17.09 8.11
N GLY A 146 2.32 17.04 6.78
CA GLY A 146 1.48 16.17 5.98
C GLY A 146 1.67 14.69 6.39
N LEU A 147 0.64 13.90 6.15
CA LEU A 147 0.68 12.46 6.38
C LEU A 147 1.08 11.76 5.09
N ALA A 148 2.20 11.08 5.10
CA ALA A 148 2.60 10.19 4.03
C ALA A 148 1.78 8.89 4.08
N ASP A 149 1.67 8.22 2.94
CA ASP A 149 1.29 6.81 2.91
C ASP A 149 2.56 5.94 2.89
N TYR A 150 2.38 4.68 3.18
CA TYR A 150 3.45 3.70 3.21
C TYR A 150 3.01 2.43 2.48
N ILE A 151 3.93 1.82 1.77
CA ILE A 151 3.86 0.42 1.40
C ILE A 151 4.80 -0.32 2.34
N VAL A 152 4.24 -1.22 3.12
CA VAL A 152 4.98 -2.12 4.01
C VAL A 152 4.93 -3.50 3.41
N SER A 153 6.08 -4.08 3.13
CA SER A 153 6.18 -5.38 2.46
C SER A 153 6.70 -6.45 3.40
N PHE A 154 6.06 -7.59 3.35
CA PHE A 154 6.34 -8.74 4.18
C PHE A 154 6.72 -9.93 3.31
N ARG A 155 7.68 -10.74 3.76
CA ARG A 155 8.10 -11.96 3.09
C ARG A 155 7.61 -13.16 3.86
N LYS A 156 6.99 -14.12 3.17
CA LYS A 156 6.70 -15.43 3.77
C LYS A 156 8.01 -16.18 4.02
N PRO A 157 8.21 -16.78 5.19
CA PRO A 157 9.36 -17.66 5.44
C PRO A 157 9.46 -18.78 4.41
N GLY A 158 10.69 -19.22 4.17
CA GLY A 158 10.99 -20.28 3.20
C GLY A 158 11.81 -19.78 2.02
N GLU A 159 12.19 -20.70 1.17
CA GLU A 159 12.97 -20.43 -0.05
C GLU A 159 12.01 -20.13 -1.21
N ASN A 160 12.39 -19.17 -2.05
CA ASN A 160 11.70 -18.88 -3.31
C ASN A 160 12.32 -19.77 -4.40
N PRO A 161 11.60 -20.78 -4.93
CA PRO A 161 12.12 -21.64 -5.97
C PRO A 161 12.25 -20.94 -7.32
N GLU A 162 11.52 -19.85 -7.53
CA GLU A 162 11.48 -19.09 -8.77
C GLU A 162 11.90 -17.65 -8.51
N PRO A 163 13.18 -17.28 -8.76
CA PRO A 163 13.66 -15.92 -8.55
C PRO A 163 12.79 -14.89 -9.31
N VAL A 164 12.52 -13.77 -8.67
CA VAL A 164 11.80 -12.65 -9.29
C VAL A 164 12.82 -11.73 -9.94
N SER A 165 12.75 -11.55 -11.26
CA SER A 165 13.53 -10.55 -11.99
C SER A 165 12.75 -9.26 -12.25
N GLY A 166 11.42 -9.35 -12.18
CA GLY A 166 10.54 -8.23 -12.48
C GLY A 166 10.72 -7.70 -13.91
N CYS A 167 10.60 -6.39 -14.08
CA CYS A 167 10.75 -5.74 -15.37
C CYS A 167 12.19 -5.23 -15.64
N PHE A 168 13.16 -5.58 -14.80
CA PHE A 168 14.51 -4.98 -14.84
C PHE A 168 15.55 -5.80 -15.62
N ASP A 169 15.22 -7.00 -16.05
CA ASP A 169 16.13 -7.89 -16.77
C ASP A 169 16.49 -7.36 -18.17
N ALA A 170 15.63 -6.59 -18.81
CA ALA A 170 15.79 -6.15 -20.19
C ALA A 170 16.40 -4.75 -20.35
N TYR A 171 16.57 -3.94 -19.33
CA TYR A 171 17.01 -2.54 -19.41
C TYR A 171 16.13 -1.61 -20.27
N TYR A 172 14.94 -2.06 -20.64
CA TYR A 172 14.01 -1.31 -21.49
C TYR A 172 12.83 -0.79 -20.67
N GLY A 173 12.13 0.19 -21.24
CA GLY A 173 10.89 0.67 -20.66
C GLY A 173 9.86 -0.45 -20.54
N LYS A 174 8.90 -0.25 -19.65
CA LYS A 174 7.85 -1.19 -19.27
C LYS A 174 7.05 -1.78 -20.44
N ASP A 175 6.89 -1.04 -21.51
CA ASP A 175 6.13 -1.40 -22.71
C ASP A 175 6.99 -2.12 -23.78
N GLY A 176 8.24 -2.45 -23.46
CA GLY A 176 9.17 -3.11 -24.38
C GLY A 176 9.61 -2.24 -25.55
N THR A 177 9.28 -0.95 -25.55
CA THR A 177 9.78 0.00 -26.54
C THR A 177 11.21 0.41 -26.20
N GLU A 178 12.07 0.49 -27.21
CA GLU A 178 13.42 1.04 -27.01
C GLU A 178 13.32 2.47 -26.45
N PRO A 179 14.04 2.75 -25.36
CA PRO A 179 14.08 4.11 -24.84
C PRO A 179 14.69 5.06 -25.86
N ASP A 180 14.24 6.30 -25.84
CA ASP A 180 14.88 7.36 -26.60
C ASP A 180 16.27 7.68 -26.01
N TYR A 181 17.28 6.95 -26.44
CA TYR A 181 18.65 7.09 -25.95
C TYR A 181 19.26 8.48 -26.22
N SER A 182 18.62 9.31 -27.05
CA SER A 182 19.09 10.67 -27.25
C SER A 182 19.08 11.54 -26.01
N LYS A 183 18.28 11.16 -25.03
CA LYS A 183 18.15 11.82 -23.70
C LYS A 183 19.14 11.30 -22.66
N TYR A 184 19.76 10.14 -22.92
CA TYR A 184 20.61 9.45 -21.96
C TYR A 184 21.97 9.19 -22.55
N THR A 185 22.98 9.85 -22.04
CA THR A 185 24.36 9.59 -22.46
C THR A 185 24.86 8.32 -21.76
N THR A 186 25.44 7.41 -22.54
CA THR A 186 26.19 6.29 -21.99
C THR A 186 27.44 6.83 -21.32
N ALA A 187 27.67 6.50 -20.05
CA ALA A 187 28.90 6.86 -19.38
C ALA A 187 30.11 6.19 -20.10
N THR A 188 31.29 6.79 -19.98
CA THR A 188 32.53 6.24 -20.53
C THR A 188 32.89 4.87 -19.98
N ASP A 189 32.31 4.45 -18.84
CA ASP A 189 32.44 3.15 -18.22
C ASP A 189 31.38 2.13 -18.70
N GLY A 190 30.58 2.44 -19.70
CA GLY A 190 29.58 1.56 -20.30
C GLY A 190 28.24 1.51 -19.56
N ARG A 191 28.03 2.34 -18.52
CA ARG A 191 26.75 2.38 -17.80
C ARG A 191 25.65 2.96 -18.67
N ASN A 192 24.47 2.34 -18.60
CA ASN A 192 23.26 2.85 -19.22
C ASN A 192 22.51 3.77 -18.25
N TRP A 193 22.57 5.07 -18.46
CA TRP A 193 21.92 6.05 -17.58
C TRP A 193 20.41 5.92 -17.51
N TYR A 194 19.76 5.44 -18.56
CA TYR A 194 18.32 5.19 -18.54
C TYR A 194 17.97 4.09 -17.52
N SER A 195 18.67 2.96 -17.55
CA SER A 195 18.47 1.87 -16.59
C SER A 195 18.75 2.31 -15.15
N ILE A 196 19.77 3.15 -14.96
CA ILE A 196 20.10 3.72 -13.66
C ILE A 196 18.96 4.62 -13.15
N GLU A 197 18.42 5.50 -14.01
CA GLU A 197 17.32 6.39 -13.65
C GLU A 197 16.05 5.62 -13.30
N VAL A 198 15.70 4.62 -14.10
CA VAL A 198 14.55 3.73 -13.82
C VAL A 198 14.77 3.02 -12.48
N TRP A 199 15.93 2.39 -12.30
CA TRP A 199 16.26 1.71 -11.05
C TRP A 199 16.17 2.65 -9.85
N GLN A 200 16.75 3.86 -9.92
CA GLN A 200 16.71 4.84 -8.83
C GLN A 200 15.27 5.18 -8.42
N ARG A 201 14.35 5.28 -9.38
CA ARG A 201 12.95 5.59 -9.14
C ARG A 201 12.25 4.46 -8.38
N TYR A 202 12.53 3.21 -8.74
CA TYR A 202 11.92 2.04 -8.10
C TYR A 202 12.56 1.69 -6.75
N ALA A 203 13.88 1.81 -6.65
CA ALA A 203 14.64 1.52 -5.42
C ALA A 203 14.59 2.65 -4.38
N SER A 204 14.02 3.81 -4.72
CA SER A 204 13.91 4.94 -3.80
C SER A 204 13.08 4.56 -2.56
N PRO A 205 13.53 4.89 -1.35
CA PRO A 205 12.74 4.71 -0.13
C PRO A 205 11.55 5.68 -0.03
N VAL A 206 11.51 6.68 -0.92
CA VAL A 206 10.41 7.65 -1.03
C VAL A 206 9.98 7.77 -2.48
N TRP A 207 8.73 7.41 -2.76
CA TRP A 207 8.13 7.60 -4.08
C TRP A 207 7.44 8.96 -4.14
N MET A 208 8.02 9.88 -4.89
CA MET A 208 7.54 11.26 -5.03
C MET A 208 6.69 11.50 -6.27
N ASP A 209 6.70 10.57 -7.21
CA ASP A 209 6.11 10.66 -8.54
C ASP A 209 4.78 9.91 -8.70
N ILE A 210 4.17 9.47 -7.60
CA ILE A 210 2.87 8.79 -7.61
C ILE A 210 1.75 9.77 -7.93
N ASN A 211 0.99 9.47 -8.99
CA ASN A 211 -0.19 10.26 -9.33
C ASN A 211 -1.35 9.94 -8.38
N GLN A 212 -1.61 10.86 -7.46
CA GLN A 212 -2.62 10.72 -6.41
C GLN A 212 -4.07 10.60 -6.93
N THR A 213 -4.32 10.92 -8.20
CA THR A 213 -5.65 10.86 -8.80
C THR A 213 -5.84 9.66 -9.72
N ARG A 214 -4.77 8.93 -10.04
CA ARG A 214 -4.86 7.70 -10.85
C ARG A 214 -5.33 6.53 -9.99
N THR A 215 -6.63 6.39 -9.86
CA THR A 215 -7.29 5.34 -9.09
C THR A 215 -8.39 4.67 -9.91
N LEU A 216 -8.82 3.48 -9.50
CA LEU A 216 -10.02 2.87 -10.08
C LEU A 216 -11.24 3.77 -9.84
N GLN A 217 -12.16 3.78 -10.81
CA GLN A 217 -13.39 4.55 -10.70
C GLN A 217 -14.35 3.87 -9.73
N TYR A 218 -14.44 4.41 -8.52
CA TYR A 218 -15.24 3.86 -7.42
C TYR A 218 -16.69 4.38 -7.38
N ARG A 219 -16.99 5.46 -8.12
CA ARG A 219 -18.31 6.12 -8.06
C ARG A 219 -19.44 5.33 -8.69
N GLY A 220 -19.15 4.44 -9.63
CA GLY A 220 -20.12 3.60 -10.33
C GLY A 220 -20.31 2.21 -9.71
N GLY A 221 -19.51 1.81 -8.75
CA GLY A 221 -19.53 0.50 -8.12
C GLY A 221 -20.31 0.42 -6.81
N ARG A 222 -21.35 1.25 -6.65
CA ARG A 222 -22.18 1.28 -5.45
C ARG A 222 -23.51 0.61 -5.74
N ASP A 223 -23.87 -0.34 -4.93
CA ASP A 223 -25.23 -0.87 -4.91
C ASP A 223 -26.14 -0.02 -4.02
N GLU A 224 -25.61 0.57 -2.95
CA GLU A 224 -26.32 1.45 -2.04
C GLU A 224 -25.58 2.78 -1.80
N LYS A 225 -26.33 3.83 -1.37
CA LYS A 225 -25.76 5.16 -1.07
C LYS A 225 -24.79 5.16 0.12
N ASP A 226 -24.92 4.17 0.99
CA ASP A 226 -24.15 4.05 2.24
C ASP A 226 -22.80 3.34 2.04
N GLU A 227 -22.60 2.69 0.89
CA GLU A 227 -21.32 2.10 0.51
C GLU A 227 -20.39 3.17 -0.07
N GLN A 228 -19.29 3.43 0.60
CA GLN A 228 -18.34 4.44 0.16
C GLN A 228 -16.92 3.90 0.14
N HIS A 229 -16.35 3.72 -1.04
CA HIS A 229 -14.92 3.50 -1.17
C HIS A 229 -14.20 4.87 -1.20
N ILE A 230 -13.82 5.38 -0.03
CA ILE A 230 -13.39 6.78 0.14
C ILE A 230 -11.94 7.01 -0.31
N SER A 231 -11.09 5.99 -0.25
CA SER A 231 -9.65 6.11 -0.53
C SER A 231 -9.13 4.90 -1.29
N PRO A 232 -9.45 4.76 -2.60
CA PRO A 232 -8.87 3.69 -3.41
C PRO A 232 -7.36 3.86 -3.53
N LEU A 233 -6.62 2.74 -3.51
CA LEU A 233 -5.19 2.72 -3.72
C LEU A 233 -4.84 3.20 -5.13
N GLN A 234 -3.79 3.98 -5.25
CA GLN A 234 -3.33 4.50 -6.54
C GLN A 234 -2.81 3.37 -7.43
N LEU A 235 -3.21 3.40 -8.70
CA LEU A 235 -2.78 2.39 -9.68
C LEU A 235 -1.26 2.42 -9.92
N ASP A 236 -0.62 3.59 -9.84
CA ASP A 236 0.82 3.71 -9.95
C ASP A 236 1.56 2.92 -8.86
N VAL A 237 0.99 2.87 -7.65
CA VAL A 237 1.56 2.11 -6.53
C VAL A 237 1.43 0.61 -6.78
N ILE A 238 0.23 0.16 -7.17
CA ILE A 238 -0.04 -1.26 -7.47
C ILE A 238 0.88 -1.73 -8.60
N GLU A 239 0.93 -0.96 -9.68
CA GLU A 239 1.72 -1.24 -10.86
C GLU A 239 3.22 -1.37 -10.51
N ARG A 240 3.75 -0.42 -9.73
CA ARG A 240 5.16 -0.44 -9.31
C ARG A 240 5.50 -1.61 -8.40
N CYS A 241 4.60 -1.98 -7.51
CA CYS A 241 4.78 -3.16 -6.67
C CYS A 241 4.76 -4.47 -7.50
N ILE A 242 3.87 -4.58 -8.46
CA ILE A 242 3.82 -5.73 -9.39
C ILE A 242 5.12 -5.83 -10.20
N ASP A 243 5.57 -4.71 -10.77
CA ASP A 243 6.82 -4.66 -11.53
C ASP A 243 8.05 -5.08 -10.71
N LEU A 244 8.09 -4.70 -9.42
CA LEU A 244 9.20 -5.02 -8.53
C LEU A 244 9.21 -6.48 -8.06
N TRP A 245 8.02 -7.06 -7.79
CA TRP A 245 7.92 -8.25 -6.94
C TRP A 245 7.14 -9.40 -7.57
N SER A 246 6.88 -9.32 -8.88
CA SER A 246 6.30 -10.44 -9.63
C SER A 246 6.96 -10.64 -10.99
N ASN A 247 6.88 -11.86 -11.52
CA ASN A 247 7.30 -12.20 -12.87
C ASN A 247 6.08 -12.21 -13.83
N PRO A 248 6.31 -12.08 -15.14
CA PRO A 248 5.27 -12.34 -16.12
C PRO A 248 4.69 -13.76 -15.97
N GLY A 249 3.37 -13.85 -15.83
CA GLY A 249 2.66 -15.12 -15.62
C GLY A 249 2.41 -15.48 -14.16
N ASP A 250 2.96 -14.74 -13.20
CA ASP A 250 2.68 -14.91 -11.78
C ASP A 250 1.20 -14.64 -11.47
N THR A 251 0.67 -15.31 -10.45
CA THR A 251 -0.65 -15.02 -9.85
C THR A 251 -0.48 -13.93 -8.81
N VAL A 252 -1.17 -12.80 -9.02
CA VAL A 252 -1.16 -11.63 -8.15
C VAL A 252 -2.55 -11.34 -7.62
#